data_d5672fd154069ab5093f619839fdca5b
#
_entry.id   d5672fd154069ab5093f619839fdca5b
#
_cell.length_a   1.000
_cell.length_b   1.000
_cell.length_c   1.000
_cell.angle_alpha   90.00
_cell.angle_beta   90.00
_cell.angle_gamma   90.00
#
_symmetry.space_group_name_H-M   'P 1'
#
loop_
_entity.id
_entity.type
_entity.pdbx_description
1 polymer ?
#
loop_
_entity_poly.entity_id
_entity_poly.type
_entity_poly.pdbx_seq_one_letter_code
_entity_poly.pdbx_strand_id
1 'polypeptide(L)'
;AVSSKMSVEALDEFYEGVNRACADYNVDLVGGDTTTSLTGFAISVTAMGTAEASKVSYRSGAKLNDLVCITNNLGAAYMGLHLLEREKRALAGSPDPQPKFEGYEYLLQRQLKPEARVDIIDSLAEAQIVPTSMIDLSDGLASDVMQICKASKCGVRIYLERIPIAQQTNQMAEELNADPVVAALNGGDDYELLFTVPLALQEQIMRLGGIDVIGHITAADTGAALVTPDGNTIALQAQGIRL
;
A
#
# COMPACT_ATOMS: atom_id res chain seq x y z
N ALA A 1 16.02 -10.95 14.66
CA ALA A 1 17.09 -11.95 14.52
C ALA A 1 18.23 -11.35 13.69
N VAL A 2 19.44 -11.40 14.22
CA VAL A 2 20.60 -10.65 13.68
C VAL A 2 21.74 -11.63 13.33
N SER A 3 22.30 -11.49 12.15
CA SER A 3 23.49 -12.26 11.76
C SER A 3 24.77 -11.55 12.23
N SER A 4 25.86 -12.32 12.37
CA SER A 4 27.18 -11.78 12.72
C SER A 4 27.80 -10.82 11.68
N LYS A 5 27.12 -10.65 10.53
CA LYS A 5 27.51 -9.70 9.47
C LYS A 5 27.00 -8.28 9.72
N MET A 6 26.08 -8.10 10.65
CA MET A 6 25.53 -6.80 10.98
C MET A 6 26.35 -6.16 12.09
N SER A 7 26.77 -4.92 11.91
CA SER A 7 27.53 -4.18 12.90
C SER A 7 26.61 -3.65 14.02
N VAL A 8 27.20 -3.28 15.14
CA VAL A 8 26.47 -2.67 16.27
C VAL A 8 25.89 -1.31 15.83
N GLU A 9 26.65 -0.55 15.09
CA GLU A 9 26.26 0.75 14.55
C GLU A 9 25.01 0.65 13.68
N ALA A 10 24.93 -0.36 12.81
CA ALA A 10 23.75 -0.60 11.97
C ALA A 10 22.51 -0.98 12.81
N LEU A 11 22.69 -1.64 13.96
CA LEU A 11 21.61 -1.91 14.89
C LEU A 11 21.17 -0.64 15.64
N ASP A 12 22.11 0.21 16.01
CA ASP A 12 21.80 1.50 16.64
C ASP A 12 20.98 2.37 15.69
N GLU A 13 21.39 2.49 14.42
CA GLU A 13 20.63 3.19 13.38
C GLU A 13 19.23 2.60 13.15
N PHE A 14 19.10 1.27 13.19
CA PHE A 14 17.79 0.61 13.13
C PHE A 14 16.90 1.02 14.30
N TYR A 15 17.40 1.01 15.53
CA TYR A 15 16.62 1.41 16.71
C TYR A 15 16.33 2.92 16.76
N GLU A 16 17.20 3.75 16.22
CA GLU A 16 16.89 5.17 15.99
C GLU A 16 15.67 5.33 15.06
N GLY A 17 15.61 4.56 13.97
CA GLY A 17 14.45 4.52 13.09
C GLY A 17 13.18 4.07 13.80
N VAL A 18 13.24 3.01 14.62
CA VAL A 18 12.10 2.53 15.43
C VAL A 18 11.62 3.62 16.40
N ASN A 19 12.54 4.25 17.14
CA ASN A 19 12.21 5.30 18.10
C ASN A 19 11.57 6.53 17.39
N ARG A 20 12.07 6.88 16.21
CA ARG A 20 11.50 7.96 15.40
C ARG A 20 10.08 7.63 14.95
N ALA A 21 9.83 6.43 14.45
CA ALA A 21 8.50 5.98 14.07
C ALA A 21 7.55 5.96 15.28
N CYS A 22 8.01 5.50 16.44
CA CYS A 22 7.24 5.56 17.68
C CYS A 22 6.82 6.98 18.05
N ALA A 23 7.74 7.94 17.90
CA ALA A 23 7.45 9.36 18.15
C ALA A 23 6.48 9.95 17.12
N ASP A 24 6.70 9.67 15.81
CA ASP A 24 5.88 10.17 14.72
C ASP A 24 4.41 9.68 14.82
N TYR A 25 4.20 8.43 15.29
CA TYR A 25 2.87 7.82 15.42
C TYR A 25 2.31 7.81 16.85
N ASN A 26 3.00 8.44 17.81
CA ASN A 26 2.61 8.49 19.22
C ASN A 26 2.30 7.10 19.80
N VAL A 27 3.22 6.16 19.59
CA VAL A 27 3.16 4.79 20.11
C VAL A 27 4.38 4.49 20.99
N ASP A 28 4.23 3.59 21.95
CA ASP A 28 5.30 3.20 22.87
C ASP A 28 5.95 1.89 22.43
N LEU A 29 7.27 1.83 22.50
CA LEU A 29 8.02 0.57 22.38
C LEU A 29 7.97 -0.15 23.75
N VAL A 30 7.11 -1.15 23.87
CA VAL A 30 6.84 -1.82 25.16
C VAL A 30 7.70 -3.06 25.42
N GLY A 31 8.47 -3.49 24.42
CA GLY A 31 9.37 -4.63 24.59
C GLY A 31 9.93 -5.14 23.27
N GLY A 32 10.82 -6.10 23.39
CA GLY A 32 11.47 -6.74 22.25
C GLY A 32 12.48 -7.78 22.72
N ASP A 33 12.98 -8.56 21.78
CA ASP A 33 14.06 -9.51 22.00
C ASP A 33 14.96 -9.53 20.77
N THR A 34 16.26 -9.78 20.98
CA THR A 34 17.24 -9.91 19.91
C THR A 34 17.90 -11.28 20.00
N THR A 35 17.75 -12.07 18.94
CA THR A 35 18.31 -13.41 18.84
C THR A 35 19.25 -13.53 17.61
N THR A 36 20.01 -14.60 17.57
CA THR A 36 20.94 -14.85 16.47
C THR A 36 20.25 -15.43 15.23
N SER A 37 20.72 -15.02 14.05
CA SER A 37 20.37 -15.58 12.76
C SER A 37 21.58 -16.10 12.03
N LEU A 38 21.49 -17.28 11.40
CA LEU A 38 22.55 -17.85 10.59
C LEU A 38 22.58 -17.30 9.15
N THR A 39 21.44 -16.78 8.68
CA THR A 39 21.26 -16.46 7.25
C THR A 39 21.11 -14.98 6.93
N GLY A 40 20.63 -14.15 7.86
CA GLY A 40 20.36 -12.75 7.55
C GLY A 40 19.76 -11.97 8.71
N PHE A 41 19.15 -10.86 8.37
CA PHE A 41 18.43 -9.99 9.28
C PHE A 41 16.93 -10.21 9.10
N ALA A 42 16.22 -10.52 10.18
CA ALA A 42 14.76 -10.67 10.16
C ALA A 42 14.15 -9.87 11.32
N ILE A 43 13.09 -9.13 11.01
CA ILE A 43 12.34 -8.32 11.97
C ILE A 43 10.91 -8.82 12.03
N SER A 44 10.39 -9.03 13.25
CA SER A 44 8.98 -9.27 13.50
C SER A 44 8.46 -8.16 14.40
N VAL A 45 7.42 -7.45 13.97
CA VAL A 45 6.80 -6.37 14.73
C VAL A 45 5.39 -6.78 15.12
N THR A 46 5.04 -6.57 16.38
CA THR A 46 3.67 -6.73 16.89
C THR A 46 3.18 -5.38 17.38
N ALA A 47 2.14 -4.85 16.75
CA ALA A 47 1.43 -3.67 17.21
C ALA A 47 0.18 -4.08 18.00
N MET A 48 -0.04 -3.46 19.15
CA MET A 48 -1.21 -3.68 19.99
C MET A 48 -1.91 -2.36 20.29
N GLY A 49 -3.24 -2.37 20.27
CA GLY A 49 -4.03 -1.19 20.57
C GLY A 49 -5.45 -1.56 20.97
N THR A 50 -6.25 -0.55 21.31
CA THR A 50 -7.67 -0.70 21.63
C THR A 50 -8.51 0.22 20.76
N ALA A 51 -9.68 -0.24 20.36
CA ALA A 51 -10.64 0.56 19.61
C ALA A 51 -12.06 0.24 20.06
N GLU A 52 -12.98 1.20 19.91
CA GLU A 52 -14.42 0.95 20.08
C GLU A 52 -14.91 -0.01 18.99
N ALA A 53 -15.60 -1.08 19.38
CA ALA A 53 -16.07 -2.10 18.45
C ALA A 53 -16.91 -1.55 17.27
N SER A 54 -17.65 -0.46 17.51
CA SER A 54 -18.48 0.23 16.50
C SER A 54 -17.67 1.02 15.47
N LYS A 55 -16.39 1.27 15.74
CA LYS A 55 -15.48 2.04 14.87
C LYS A 55 -14.47 1.16 14.12
N VAL A 56 -14.53 -0.15 14.33
CA VAL A 56 -13.61 -1.10 13.68
C VAL A 56 -14.15 -1.47 12.31
N SER A 57 -13.35 -1.24 11.28
CA SER A 57 -13.60 -1.75 9.93
C SER A 57 -12.87 -3.07 9.71
N TYR A 58 -13.58 -4.05 9.20
CA TYR A 58 -13.01 -5.35 8.88
C TYR A 58 -12.79 -5.48 7.36
N ARG A 59 -12.04 -6.48 6.95
CA ARG A 59 -11.93 -6.88 5.53
C ARG A 59 -13.27 -7.30 4.94
N SER A 60 -14.16 -7.88 5.77
CA SER A 60 -15.53 -8.25 5.44
C SER A 60 -16.49 -7.12 5.74
N GLY A 61 -17.60 -7.05 4.99
CA GLY A 61 -18.69 -6.09 5.26
C GLY A 61 -19.02 -5.17 4.10
N ALA A 62 -18.27 -5.24 3.00
CA ALA A 62 -18.61 -4.54 1.75
C ALA A 62 -20.00 -4.98 1.25
N LYS A 63 -20.80 -4.02 0.80
CA LYS A 63 -22.18 -4.21 0.36
C LYS A 63 -22.34 -3.85 -1.11
N LEU A 64 -23.34 -4.43 -1.76
CA LEU A 64 -23.70 -4.09 -3.14
C LEU A 64 -23.89 -2.58 -3.30
N ASN A 65 -23.27 -2.02 -4.34
CA ASN A 65 -23.22 -0.60 -4.67
C ASN A 65 -22.39 0.27 -3.72
N ASP A 66 -21.66 -0.29 -2.75
CA ASP A 66 -20.67 0.49 -2.04
C ASP A 66 -19.62 1.02 -3.01
N LEU A 67 -19.16 2.24 -2.78
CA LEU A 67 -18.01 2.81 -3.47
C LEU A 67 -16.72 2.13 -3.00
N VAL A 68 -15.82 1.90 -3.93
CA VAL A 68 -14.45 1.44 -3.63
C VAL A 68 -13.53 2.65 -3.67
N CYS A 69 -12.90 2.91 -2.54
CA CYS A 69 -12.05 4.09 -2.32
C CYS A 69 -10.63 3.66 -2.01
N ILE A 70 -9.66 4.45 -2.46
CA ILE A 70 -8.25 4.32 -2.08
C ILE A 70 -7.71 5.66 -1.62
N THR A 71 -6.65 5.61 -0.83
CA THR A 71 -5.89 6.80 -0.47
C THR A 71 -4.73 7.00 -1.42
N ASN A 72 -4.35 8.28 -1.66
CA ASN A 72 -3.18 8.69 -2.42
C ASN A 72 -3.08 8.01 -3.82
N ASN A 73 -1.89 7.52 -4.20
CA ASN A 73 -1.62 6.89 -5.51
C ASN A 73 -0.83 5.60 -5.36
N LEU A 74 -0.84 4.78 -6.42
CA LEU A 74 -0.33 3.42 -6.40
C LEU A 74 0.84 3.20 -7.36
N GLY A 75 1.63 2.15 -7.09
CA GLY A 75 2.73 1.68 -7.91
C GLY A 75 4.05 2.43 -7.70
N ALA A 76 4.05 3.48 -6.87
CA ALA A 76 5.24 4.29 -6.63
C ALA A 76 6.31 3.53 -5.83
N ALA A 77 5.91 2.74 -4.84
CA ALA A 77 6.82 1.91 -4.06
C ALA A 77 7.51 0.86 -4.95
N TYR A 78 6.76 0.16 -5.78
CA TYR A 78 7.29 -0.81 -6.74
C TYR A 78 8.29 -0.18 -7.71
N MET A 79 8.02 1.00 -8.24
CA MET A 79 8.97 1.73 -9.09
C MET A 79 10.21 2.17 -8.32
N GLY A 80 10.07 2.53 -7.04
CA GLY A 80 11.17 2.83 -6.14
C GLY A 80 12.09 1.61 -5.92
N LEU A 81 11.52 0.42 -5.73
CA LEU A 81 12.27 -0.83 -5.64
C LEU A 81 13.09 -1.08 -6.92
N HIS A 82 12.46 -0.94 -8.08
CA HIS A 82 13.14 -1.14 -9.36
C HIS A 82 14.25 -0.11 -9.60
N LEU A 83 14.08 1.12 -9.16
CA LEU A 83 15.12 2.13 -9.16
C LEU A 83 16.33 1.67 -8.32
N LEU A 84 16.09 1.24 -7.08
CA LEU A 84 17.15 0.74 -6.19
C LEU A 84 17.87 -0.45 -6.78
N GLU A 85 17.15 -1.39 -7.37
CA GLU A 85 17.73 -2.55 -8.05
C GLU A 85 18.55 -2.17 -9.31
N ARG A 86 18.07 -1.18 -10.08
CA ARG A 86 18.80 -0.65 -11.23
C ARG A 86 20.15 -0.09 -10.80
N GLU A 87 20.17 0.78 -9.80
CA GLU A 87 21.40 1.38 -9.28
C GLU A 87 22.33 0.32 -8.67
N LYS A 88 21.81 -0.62 -7.91
CA LYS A 88 22.59 -1.75 -7.38
C LYS A 88 23.28 -2.56 -8.48
N ARG A 89 22.59 -2.83 -9.59
CA ARG A 89 23.16 -3.57 -10.73
C ARG A 89 24.19 -2.73 -11.46
N ALA A 90 23.92 -1.45 -11.70
CA ALA A 90 24.84 -0.53 -12.39
C ALA A 90 26.15 -0.32 -11.62
N LEU A 91 26.09 -0.36 -10.29
CA LEU A 91 27.23 -0.12 -9.41
C LEU A 91 27.92 -1.41 -8.95
N ALA A 92 27.43 -2.58 -9.40
CA ALA A 92 28.03 -3.86 -9.05
C ALA A 92 29.50 -3.92 -9.50
N GLY A 93 30.41 -4.08 -8.53
CA GLY A 93 31.86 -4.11 -8.78
C GLY A 93 32.55 -2.74 -8.85
N SER A 94 31.83 -1.64 -8.67
CA SER A 94 32.46 -0.32 -8.54
C SER A 94 33.19 -0.20 -7.19
N PRO A 95 34.43 0.31 -7.15
CA PRO A 95 35.15 0.53 -5.90
C PRO A 95 34.63 1.72 -5.11
N ASP A 96 33.93 2.67 -5.76
CA ASP A 96 33.30 3.84 -5.15
C ASP A 96 31.90 4.01 -5.77
N PRO A 97 30.87 3.29 -5.25
CA PRO A 97 29.54 3.34 -5.80
C PRO A 97 28.86 4.68 -5.46
N GLN A 98 28.51 5.43 -6.50
CA GLN A 98 27.75 6.69 -6.39
C GLN A 98 26.38 6.52 -7.06
N PRO A 99 25.33 6.10 -6.33
CA PRO A 99 24.01 5.93 -6.90
C PRO A 99 23.40 7.27 -7.30
N LYS A 100 22.64 7.27 -8.40
CA LYS A 100 21.97 8.46 -8.93
C LYS A 100 20.52 8.48 -8.46
N PHE A 101 20.27 9.22 -7.38
CA PHE A 101 18.94 9.34 -6.77
C PHE A 101 18.31 10.73 -6.92
N GLU A 102 19.06 11.71 -7.44
CA GLU A 102 18.54 13.06 -7.67
C GLU A 102 17.36 13.04 -8.64
N GLY A 103 16.23 13.63 -8.21
CA GLY A 103 14.98 13.65 -8.97
C GLY A 103 14.06 12.44 -8.74
N TYR A 104 14.49 11.46 -7.94
CA TYR A 104 13.70 10.26 -7.63
C TYR A 104 13.27 10.19 -6.15
N GLU A 105 13.39 11.28 -5.41
CA GLU A 105 13.14 11.34 -3.96
C GLU A 105 11.76 10.81 -3.60
N TYR A 106 10.75 11.13 -4.42
CA TYR A 106 9.38 10.66 -4.22
C TYR A 106 9.27 9.12 -4.24
N LEU A 107 9.83 8.48 -5.26
CA LEU A 107 9.78 7.02 -5.41
C LEU A 107 10.56 6.31 -4.29
N LEU A 108 11.71 6.87 -3.90
CA LEU A 108 12.51 6.36 -2.81
C LEU A 108 11.78 6.49 -1.47
N GLN A 109 11.13 7.62 -1.21
CA GLN A 109 10.34 7.81 -0.01
C GLN A 109 9.21 6.78 0.06
N ARG A 110 8.48 6.57 -1.05
CA ARG A 110 7.37 5.62 -1.10
C ARG A 110 7.82 4.18 -0.82
N GLN A 111 9.02 3.77 -1.27
CA GLN A 111 9.55 2.43 -1.04
C GLN A 111 10.22 2.28 0.33
N LEU A 112 11.01 3.27 0.76
CA LEU A 112 11.87 3.13 1.94
C LEU A 112 11.24 3.66 3.23
N LYS A 113 10.25 4.54 3.12
CA LYS A 113 9.55 5.15 4.25
C LYS A 113 8.05 5.27 3.97
N PRO A 114 7.32 4.14 3.82
CA PRO A 114 5.87 4.20 3.71
C PRO A 114 5.27 4.81 4.99
N GLU A 115 4.20 5.58 4.83
CA GLU A 115 3.53 6.28 5.92
C GLU A 115 2.19 5.63 6.22
N ALA A 116 1.93 5.30 7.51
CA ALA A 116 0.62 4.85 7.93
C ALA A 116 -0.40 6.00 7.80
N ARG A 117 -1.53 5.75 7.14
CA ARG A 117 -2.55 6.77 6.80
C ARG A 117 -3.46 7.10 7.98
N VAL A 118 -2.83 7.45 9.12
CA VAL A 118 -3.54 7.91 10.32
C VAL A 118 -4.34 9.19 10.03
N ASP A 119 -3.81 10.08 9.20
CA ASP A 119 -4.44 11.29 8.71
C ASP A 119 -5.83 11.04 8.09
N ILE A 120 -5.95 9.97 7.29
CA ILE A 120 -7.23 9.60 6.67
C ILE A 120 -8.17 8.94 7.69
N ILE A 121 -7.63 8.12 8.60
CA ILE A 121 -8.44 7.54 9.68
C ILE A 121 -9.04 8.64 10.55
N ASP A 122 -8.27 9.66 10.92
CA ASP A 122 -8.73 10.81 11.68
C ASP A 122 -9.80 11.60 10.91
N SER A 123 -9.57 11.88 9.63
CA SER A 123 -10.52 12.58 8.75
C SER A 123 -11.86 11.82 8.62
N LEU A 124 -11.80 10.50 8.47
CA LEU A 124 -13.00 9.64 8.45
C LEU A 124 -13.74 9.67 9.80
N ALA A 125 -12.98 9.63 10.91
CA ALA A 125 -13.56 9.69 12.26
C ALA A 125 -14.23 11.04 12.54
N GLU A 126 -13.62 12.16 12.17
CA GLU A 126 -14.19 13.51 12.26
C GLU A 126 -15.48 13.64 11.43
N ALA A 127 -15.50 13.05 10.24
CA ALA A 127 -16.67 12.99 9.38
C ALA A 127 -17.73 11.98 9.84
N GLN A 128 -17.47 11.24 10.93
CA GLN A 128 -18.31 10.16 11.46
C GLN A 128 -18.58 9.04 10.41
N ILE A 129 -17.62 8.78 9.55
CA ILE A 129 -17.69 7.73 8.54
C ILE A 129 -16.93 6.51 9.05
N VAL A 130 -17.62 5.38 9.14
CA VAL A 130 -17.00 4.07 9.36
C VAL A 130 -17.10 3.29 8.06
N PRO A 131 -15.98 2.95 7.42
CA PRO A 131 -15.96 2.13 6.21
C PRO A 131 -16.64 0.78 6.42
N THR A 132 -17.38 0.31 5.43
CA THR A 132 -18.07 -0.98 5.46
C THR A 132 -17.07 -2.15 5.38
N SER A 133 -15.95 -1.95 4.69
CA SER A 133 -14.76 -2.83 4.72
C SER A 133 -13.49 -2.03 4.53
N MET A 134 -12.34 -2.59 4.98
CA MET A 134 -11.04 -1.93 4.83
C MET A 134 -9.90 -2.97 4.85
N ILE A 135 -8.87 -2.68 4.08
CA ILE A 135 -7.59 -3.41 4.03
C ILE A 135 -6.48 -2.41 3.66
N ASP A 136 -5.25 -2.70 4.03
CA ASP A 136 -4.06 -2.04 3.49
C ASP A 136 -3.71 -2.56 2.09
N LEU A 137 -3.01 -1.75 1.29
CA LEU A 137 -2.52 -2.12 -0.04
C LEU A 137 -1.04 -2.55 0.08
N SER A 138 -0.85 -3.82 0.40
CA SER A 138 0.49 -4.44 0.56
C SER A 138 0.86 -5.40 -0.56
N ASP A 139 -0.12 -6.14 -1.11
CA ASP A 139 0.10 -7.13 -2.17
C ASP A 139 -0.21 -6.58 -3.58
N GLY A 140 -0.72 -5.33 -3.65
CA GLY A 140 -1.19 -4.66 -4.84
C GLY A 140 -2.71 -4.67 -4.99
N LEU A 141 -3.24 -3.65 -5.66
CA LEU A 141 -4.68 -3.38 -5.75
C LEU A 141 -5.50 -4.59 -6.20
N ALA A 142 -5.00 -5.36 -7.18
CA ALA A 142 -5.71 -6.53 -7.69
C ALA A 142 -5.87 -7.62 -6.62
N SER A 143 -4.80 -7.91 -5.88
CA SER A 143 -4.82 -8.88 -4.78
C SER A 143 -5.73 -8.44 -3.66
N ASP A 144 -5.51 -7.21 -3.17
CA ASP A 144 -6.14 -6.73 -1.94
C ASP A 144 -7.64 -6.48 -2.12
N VAL A 145 -8.08 -5.97 -3.28
CA VAL A 145 -9.51 -5.85 -3.57
C VAL A 145 -10.20 -7.22 -3.66
N MET A 146 -9.51 -8.23 -4.20
CA MET A 146 -10.05 -9.60 -4.22
C MET A 146 -10.15 -10.21 -2.82
N GLN A 147 -9.29 -9.83 -1.87
CA GLN A 147 -9.43 -10.23 -0.47
C GLN A 147 -10.70 -9.62 0.16
N ILE A 148 -11.02 -8.34 -0.12
CA ILE A 148 -12.31 -7.74 0.27
C ILE A 148 -13.47 -8.52 -0.36
N CYS A 149 -13.43 -8.78 -1.66
CA CYS A 149 -14.47 -9.53 -2.37
C CYS A 149 -14.71 -10.92 -1.76
N LYS A 150 -13.63 -11.66 -1.49
CA LYS A 150 -13.68 -12.97 -0.86
C LYS A 150 -14.28 -12.92 0.55
N ALA A 151 -13.82 -11.97 1.38
CA ALA A 151 -14.29 -11.82 2.75
C ALA A 151 -15.75 -11.35 2.82
N SER A 152 -16.18 -10.51 1.87
CA SER A 152 -17.53 -9.94 1.79
C SER A 152 -18.49 -10.73 0.91
N LYS A 153 -18.02 -11.76 0.19
CA LYS A 153 -18.81 -12.56 -0.76
C LYS A 153 -19.50 -11.71 -1.84
N CYS A 154 -18.72 -10.82 -2.46
CA CYS A 154 -19.18 -9.88 -3.48
C CYS A 154 -18.25 -9.87 -4.69
N GLY A 155 -18.63 -9.17 -5.75
CA GLY A 155 -17.81 -8.81 -6.89
C GLY A 155 -17.39 -7.34 -6.82
N VAL A 156 -16.57 -6.91 -7.77
CA VAL A 156 -16.10 -5.52 -7.86
C VAL A 156 -15.89 -5.08 -9.31
N ARG A 157 -16.09 -3.82 -9.59
CA ARG A 157 -15.68 -3.13 -10.81
C ARG A 157 -14.73 -2.00 -10.43
N ILE A 158 -13.50 -2.07 -10.91
CA ILE A 158 -12.48 -1.02 -10.79
C ILE A 158 -12.36 -0.34 -12.14
N TYR A 159 -12.42 0.99 -12.17
CA TYR A 159 -12.27 1.77 -13.39
C TYR A 159 -10.81 2.14 -13.61
N LEU A 160 -10.22 1.65 -14.69
CA LEU A 160 -8.80 1.85 -15.01
C LEU A 160 -8.39 3.32 -14.98
N GLU A 161 -9.20 4.18 -15.59
CA GLU A 161 -8.96 5.63 -15.68
C GLU A 161 -9.02 6.38 -14.34
N ARG A 162 -9.53 5.72 -13.29
CA ARG A 162 -9.66 6.29 -11.94
C ARG A 162 -8.61 5.81 -10.97
N ILE A 163 -7.74 4.91 -11.39
CA ILE A 163 -6.61 4.48 -10.54
C ILE A 163 -5.59 5.62 -10.54
N PRO A 164 -5.34 6.28 -9.39
CA PRO A 164 -4.38 7.36 -9.33
C PRO A 164 -2.96 6.82 -9.40
N ILE A 165 -2.20 7.28 -10.38
CA ILE A 165 -0.79 6.97 -10.59
C ILE A 165 -0.04 8.29 -10.67
N ALA A 166 0.99 8.47 -9.82
CA ALA A 166 1.77 9.68 -9.79
C ALA A 166 2.57 9.88 -11.09
N GLN A 167 2.82 11.15 -11.43
CA GLN A 167 3.63 11.48 -12.61
C GLN A 167 5.03 10.86 -12.53
N GLN A 168 5.66 10.85 -11.35
CA GLN A 168 6.98 10.26 -11.12
C GLN A 168 6.97 8.73 -11.35
N THR A 169 5.87 8.07 -11.00
CA THR A 169 5.67 6.64 -11.27
C THR A 169 5.59 6.38 -12.77
N ASN A 170 4.83 7.20 -13.53
CA ASN A 170 4.75 7.11 -14.98
C ASN A 170 6.12 7.34 -15.64
N GLN A 171 6.85 8.38 -15.22
CA GLN A 171 8.19 8.68 -15.76
C GLN A 171 9.16 7.53 -15.54
N MET A 172 9.19 6.96 -14.32
CA MET A 172 10.06 5.82 -14.04
C MET A 172 9.66 4.57 -14.83
N ALA A 173 8.36 4.35 -15.01
CA ALA A 173 7.87 3.24 -15.84
C ALA A 173 8.33 3.39 -17.31
N GLU A 174 8.27 4.60 -17.87
CA GLU A 174 8.81 4.89 -19.22
C GLU A 174 10.31 4.60 -19.30
N GLU A 175 11.11 5.05 -18.31
CA GLU A 175 12.56 4.79 -18.27
C GLU A 175 12.88 3.29 -18.21
N LEU A 176 12.06 2.51 -17.52
CA LEU A 176 12.23 1.06 -17.38
C LEU A 176 11.56 0.26 -18.52
N ASN A 177 10.86 0.93 -19.43
CA ASN A 177 10.00 0.29 -20.44
C ASN A 177 9.00 -0.69 -19.80
N ALA A 178 8.39 -0.26 -18.69
CA ALA A 178 7.40 -0.98 -17.90
C ALA A 178 6.03 -0.31 -18.00
N ASP A 179 4.98 -1.03 -17.60
CA ASP A 179 3.61 -0.51 -17.57
C ASP A 179 3.28 0.00 -16.16
N PRO A 180 3.00 1.30 -15.96
CA PRO A 180 2.66 1.86 -14.65
C PRO A 180 1.34 1.31 -14.10
N VAL A 181 0.41 0.88 -14.95
CA VAL A 181 -0.84 0.24 -14.53
C VAL A 181 -0.57 -1.11 -13.91
N VAL A 182 0.36 -1.89 -14.47
CA VAL A 182 0.78 -3.17 -13.90
C VAL A 182 1.44 -2.96 -12.54
N ALA A 183 2.24 -1.90 -12.38
CA ALA A 183 2.83 -1.53 -11.09
C ALA A 183 1.75 -1.20 -10.06
N ALA A 184 0.74 -0.40 -10.41
CA ALA A 184 -0.36 -0.05 -9.52
C ALA A 184 -1.24 -1.26 -9.14
N LEU A 185 -1.48 -2.18 -10.07
CA LEU A 185 -2.33 -3.35 -9.84
C LEU A 185 -1.62 -4.47 -9.06
N ASN A 186 -0.32 -4.67 -9.29
CA ASN A 186 0.40 -5.86 -8.84
C ASN A 186 1.75 -5.59 -8.16
N GLY A 187 2.15 -4.33 -8.04
CA GLY A 187 3.46 -3.96 -7.50
C GLY A 187 3.58 -4.20 -5.99
N GLY A 188 2.55 -3.87 -5.25
CA GLY A 188 2.54 -3.94 -3.79
C GLY A 188 3.37 -2.88 -3.08
N ASP A 189 3.50 -3.04 -1.77
CA ASP A 189 4.28 -2.19 -0.85
C ASP A 189 3.86 -0.70 -0.81
N ASP A 190 2.69 -0.34 -1.35
CA ASP A 190 2.20 1.05 -1.30
C ASP A 190 1.71 1.45 0.09
N TYR A 191 1.23 0.50 0.91
CA TYR A 191 0.71 0.68 2.28
C TYR A 191 -0.33 1.80 2.41
N GLU A 192 -1.07 2.05 1.33
CA GLU A 192 -2.25 2.90 1.30
C GLU A 192 -3.48 2.14 1.80
N LEU A 193 -4.58 2.84 2.06
CA LEU A 193 -5.83 2.20 2.47
C LEU A 193 -6.75 1.96 1.28
N LEU A 194 -7.26 0.74 1.17
CA LEU A 194 -8.37 0.35 0.30
C LEU A 194 -9.59 0.09 1.16
N PHE A 195 -10.69 0.81 0.92
CA PHE A 195 -11.89 0.68 1.73
C PHE A 195 -13.17 0.89 0.92
N THR A 196 -14.29 0.48 1.51
CA THR A 196 -15.60 0.66 0.89
C THR A 196 -16.52 1.49 1.78
N VAL A 197 -17.37 2.30 1.15
CA VAL A 197 -18.39 3.11 1.83
C VAL A 197 -19.70 3.10 1.05
N PRO A 198 -20.86 3.27 1.71
CA PRO A 198 -22.15 3.40 1.02
C PRO A 198 -22.14 4.53 -0.01
N LEU A 199 -22.78 4.30 -1.16
CA LEU A 199 -22.90 5.29 -2.25
C LEU A 199 -23.45 6.64 -1.75
N ALA A 200 -24.33 6.65 -0.75
CA ALA A 200 -24.89 7.86 -0.17
C ALA A 200 -23.85 8.79 0.47
N LEU A 201 -22.65 8.30 0.77
CA LEU A 201 -21.55 9.08 1.35
C LEU A 201 -20.61 9.67 0.29
N GLN A 202 -20.89 9.50 -1.00
CA GLN A 202 -19.99 9.93 -2.09
C GLN A 202 -19.56 11.40 -1.95
N GLU A 203 -20.49 12.32 -1.76
CA GLU A 203 -20.15 13.74 -1.63
C GLU A 203 -19.31 14.04 -0.39
N GLN A 204 -19.52 13.33 0.71
CA GLN A 204 -18.73 13.51 1.93
C GLN A 204 -17.30 13.02 1.72
N ILE A 205 -17.13 11.83 1.16
CA ILE A 205 -15.80 11.27 0.82
C ILE A 205 -15.01 12.18 -0.12
N MET A 206 -15.65 12.70 -1.17
CA MET A 206 -15.00 13.60 -2.12
C MET A 206 -14.53 14.93 -1.51
N ARG A 207 -15.12 15.35 -0.39
CA ARG A 207 -14.71 16.57 0.34
C ARG A 207 -13.53 16.37 1.28
N LEU A 208 -13.23 15.12 1.69
CA LEU A 208 -12.15 14.85 2.66
C LEU A 208 -10.75 15.07 2.06
N GLY A 209 -10.59 14.98 0.74
CA GLY A 209 -9.29 15.04 0.08
C GLY A 209 -8.41 13.80 0.34
N GLY A 210 -7.45 13.56 -0.55
CA GLY A 210 -6.54 12.41 -0.42
C GLY A 210 -7.20 11.04 -0.56
N ILE A 211 -8.45 10.99 -1.04
CA ILE A 211 -9.23 9.77 -1.26
C ILE A 211 -9.80 9.82 -2.67
N ASP A 212 -9.56 8.77 -3.44
CA ASP A 212 -10.10 8.59 -4.78
C ASP A 212 -11.12 7.45 -4.82
N VAL A 213 -12.26 7.70 -5.50
CA VAL A 213 -13.26 6.67 -5.78
C VAL A 213 -12.90 5.99 -7.09
N ILE A 214 -12.41 4.76 -7.00
CA ILE A 214 -11.89 4.00 -8.14
C ILE A 214 -12.84 2.97 -8.71
N GLY A 215 -13.96 2.69 -8.02
CA GLY A 215 -14.87 1.63 -8.42
C GLY A 215 -16.09 1.48 -7.53
N HIS A 216 -16.77 0.35 -7.69
CA HIS A 216 -17.90 -0.01 -6.84
C HIS A 216 -18.03 -1.52 -6.66
N ILE A 217 -18.68 -1.91 -5.59
CA ILE A 217 -18.99 -3.30 -5.25
C ILE A 217 -20.18 -3.79 -6.06
N THR A 218 -20.06 -5.00 -6.59
CA THR A 218 -21.09 -5.66 -7.41
C THR A 218 -21.54 -6.99 -6.80
N ALA A 219 -22.51 -7.65 -7.41
CA ALA A 219 -22.92 -8.99 -7.01
C ALA A 219 -21.80 -10.01 -7.21
N ALA A 220 -21.78 -11.07 -6.39
CA ALA A 220 -20.70 -12.07 -6.38
C ALA A 220 -20.51 -12.78 -7.73
N ASP A 221 -21.57 -13.06 -8.44
CA ASP A 221 -21.58 -13.74 -9.73
C ASP A 221 -20.89 -12.94 -10.87
N THR A 222 -20.72 -11.62 -10.69
CA THR A 222 -20.04 -10.77 -11.66
C THR A 222 -18.52 -10.83 -11.55
N GLY A 223 -17.98 -11.40 -10.46
CA GLY A 223 -16.54 -11.49 -10.20
C GLY A 223 -15.85 -10.15 -9.99
N ALA A 224 -14.51 -10.18 -9.97
CA ALA A 224 -13.66 -9.00 -9.86
C ALA A 224 -13.12 -8.61 -11.24
N ALA A 225 -13.31 -7.37 -11.66
CA ALA A 225 -12.89 -6.94 -12.98
C ALA A 225 -12.47 -5.46 -13.05
N LEU A 226 -11.54 -5.20 -13.97
CA LEU A 226 -11.11 -3.89 -14.41
C LEU A 226 -11.99 -3.45 -15.58
N VAL A 227 -12.48 -2.24 -15.56
CA VAL A 227 -13.27 -1.61 -16.65
C VAL A 227 -12.36 -0.61 -17.35
N THR A 228 -12.15 -0.82 -18.64
CA THR A 228 -11.34 0.08 -19.47
C THR A 228 -12.15 1.28 -19.98
N PRO A 229 -11.52 2.37 -20.45
CA PRO A 229 -12.23 3.59 -20.91
C PRO A 229 -13.22 3.35 -22.06
N ASP A 230 -12.98 2.33 -22.89
CA ASP A 230 -13.88 1.90 -23.96
C ASP A 230 -15.03 0.99 -23.47
N GLY A 231 -15.14 0.78 -22.14
CA GLY A 231 -16.20 0.00 -21.50
C GLY A 231 -15.99 -1.51 -21.51
N ASN A 232 -14.86 -2.00 -22.01
CA ASN A 232 -14.53 -3.42 -21.92
C ASN A 232 -14.23 -3.82 -20.48
N THR A 233 -14.46 -5.09 -20.19
CA THR A 233 -14.26 -5.66 -18.84
C THR A 233 -13.19 -6.74 -18.91
N ILE A 234 -12.12 -6.58 -18.11
CA ILE A 234 -11.01 -7.52 -18.02
C ILE A 234 -11.02 -8.11 -16.61
N ALA A 235 -11.03 -9.43 -16.48
CA ALA A 235 -10.96 -10.09 -15.18
C ALA A 235 -9.67 -9.67 -14.45
N LEU A 236 -9.79 -9.22 -13.20
CA LEU A 236 -8.63 -8.94 -12.36
C LEU A 236 -7.89 -10.23 -12.04
N GLN A 237 -6.58 -10.19 -12.20
CA GLN A 237 -5.69 -11.30 -11.87
C GLN A 237 -4.63 -10.80 -10.89
N ALA A 238 -4.64 -11.37 -9.69
CA ALA A 238 -3.57 -11.12 -8.73
C ALA A 238 -2.31 -11.88 -9.19
N GLN A 239 -1.23 -11.15 -9.37
CA GLN A 239 0.10 -11.71 -9.66
C GLN A 239 0.98 -11.78 -8.40
N GLY A 240 0.42 -11.45 -7.23
CA GLY A 240 1.11 -11.47 -5.95
C GLY A 240 1.74 -12.84 -5.63
N ILE A 241 2.71 -12.82 -4.73
CA ILE A 241 3.46 -14.00 -4.28
C ILE A 241 2.46 -15.06 -3.83
N ARG A 242 2.41 -16.17 -4.55
CA ARG A 242 1.74 -17.38 -4.05
C ARG A 242 2.63 -17.98 -2.97
N LEU A 243 2.29 -17.71 -1.71
CA LEU A 243 2.83 -18.46 -0.58
C LEU A 243 2.28 -19.88 -0.57
#